data_c808f4a91c3158a6047b8d3f489b1f8d
#
_entry.id   c808f4a91c3158a6047b8d3f489b1f8d
#
_cell.length_a   1.000
_cell.length_b   1.000
_cell.length_c   1.000
_cell.angle_alpha   90.00
_cell.angle_beta   90.00
_cell.angle_gamma   90.00
#
_symmetry.space_group_name_H-M   'P 1'
#
loop_
_entity.id
_entity.type
_entity.pdbx_description
1 polymer ?
#
loop_
_entity_poly.entity_id
_entity_poly.type
_entity_poly.pdbx_seq_one_letter_code
_entity_poly.pdbx_strand_id
1 'polypeptide(L)'
;MSNVPKSQQKESDFEASHNLYKLRDEITRLTCNSFGFSKEKYQKRIEEFREWYQKNPKCDEIVARMEAKCEAFNDWFVAEERTAILDMLRKIQTEFSVGNSIFPSDTPARLLEFLVRRYHMNRAIGYCFALKQEIQYVLRVLPVDNNKYEHLSKAIDKQVALFKGVRQADNRLIRPTKNRKTGTNKDTLDRDIIHIFDGIASAIRKIGRMEAVREPEADEKEAESPKG
;
A
#
# COMPACT_ATOMS: atom_id res chain seq x y z
N MET A 1 5.65 35.98 -7.52
CA MET A 1 6.37 34.71 -7.77
C MET A 1 7.43 34.58 -6.69
N SER A 2 7.50 33.51 -5.93
CA SER A 2 8.50 33.37 -4.85
C SER A 2 9.87 33.07 -5.44
N ASN A 3 10.88 33.83 -5.07
CA ASN A 3 12.27 33.65 -5.47
C ASN A 3 13.00 32.51 -4.74
N VAL A 4 12.24 31.57 -4.16
CA VAL A 4 12.82 30.41 -3.45
C VAL A 4 13.31 29.39 -4.49
N PRO A 5 14.60 28.99 -4.45
CA PRO A 5 15.13 27.96 -5.33
C PRO A 5 14.29 26.69 -5.29
N LYS A 6 14.11 26.03 -6.43
CA LYS A 6 13.29 24.78 -6.52
C LYS A 6 13.71 23.72 -5.51
N SER A 7 15.00 23.62 -5.17
CA SER A 7 15.55 22.72 -4.17
C SER A 7 15.10 23.04 -2.73
N GLN A 8 14.61 24.26 -2.48
CA GLN A 8 14.13 24.72 -1.18
C GLN A 8 12.60 24.90 -1.13
N GLN A 9 11.92 24.74 -2.28
CA GLN A 9 10.47 24.79 -2.31
C GLN A 9 9.91 23.56 -1.60
N LYS A 10 9.04 23.82 -0.61
CA LYS A 10 8.31 22.79 0.10
C LYS A 10 7.42 22.05 -0.90
N GLU A 11 7.60 20.72 -1.03
CA GLU A 11 6.65 19.90 -1.78
C GLU A 11 5.28 20.10 -1.14
N SER A 12 4.30 20.59 -1.90
CA SER A 12 2.97 20.87 -1.39
C SER A 12 2.18 19.58 -1.22
N ASP A 13 1.28 19.54 -0.25
CA ASP A 13 0.33 18.43 -0.07
C ASP A 13 -0.48 18.21 -1.35
N PHE A 14 -0.71 19.28 -2.12
CA PHE A 14 -1.37 19.25 -3.41
C PHE A 14 -0.56 18.44 -4.45
N GLU A 15 0.77 18.57 -4.51
CA GLU A 15 1.61 17.79 -5.45
C GLU A 15 1.53 16.29 -5.13
N ALA A 16 1.57 15.92 -3.85
CA ALA A 16 1.43 14.54 -3.43
C ALA A 16 0.06 13.95 -3.84
N SER A 17 -1.02 14.72 -3.68
CA SER A 17 -2.36 14.33 -4.11
C SER A 17 -2.46 14.15 -5.62
N HIS A 18 -1.98 15.15 -6.37
CA HIS A 18 -2.01 15.13 -7.83
C HIS A 18 -1.20 13.97 -8.42
N ASN A 19 -0.01 13.72 -7.88
CA ASN A 19 0.81 12.58 -8.30
C ASN A 19 0.13 11.24 -7.97
N LEU A 20 -0.55 11.15 -6.82
CA LEU A 20 -1.29 9.94 -6.43
C LEU A 20 -2.44 9.65 -7.40
N TYR A 21 -3.19 10.65 -7.85
CA TYR A 21 -4.24 10.47 -8.86
C TYR A 21 -3.66 9.96 -10.18
N LYS A 22 -2.56 10.56 -10.66
CA LYS A 22 -1.88 10.09 -11.89
C LYS A 22 -1.42 8.66 -11.78
N LEU A 23 -0.77 8.31 -10.65
CA LEU A 23 -0.31 6.95 -10.38
C LEU A 23 -1.48 5.96 -10.37
N ARG A 24 -2.60 6.34 -9.74
CA ARG A 24 -3.80 5.52 -9.70
C ARG A 24 -4.38 5.28 -11.08
N ASP A 25 -4.49 6.32 -11.91
CA ASP A 25 -4.98 6.20 -13.28
C ASP A 25 -4.09 5.28 -14.12
N GLU A 26 -2.79 5.42 -14.01
CA GLU A 26 -1.82 4.64 -14.75
C GLU A 26 -1.88 3.16 -14.36
N ILE A 27 -1.90 2.84 -13.07
CA ILE A 27 -2.00 1.46 -12.58
C ILE A 27 -3.38 0.87 -12.92
N THR A 28 -4.45 1.66 -12.84
CA THR A 28 -5.79 1.20 -13.24
C THR A 28 -5.81 0.81 -14.73
N ARG A 29 -5.20 1.61 -15.60
CA ARG A 29 -5.08 1.25 -17.03
C ARG A 29 -4.27 -0.03 -17.23
N LEU A 30 -3.17 -0.21 -16.49
CA LEU A 30 -2.38 -1.44 -16.53
C LEU A 30 -3.22 -2.66 -16.16
N THR A 31 -3.96 -2.58 -15.07
CA THR A 31 -4.81 -3.69 -14.60
C THR A 31 -5.99 -3.95 -15.52
N CYS A 32 -6.60 -2.91 -16.10
CA CYS A 32 -7.66 -3.04 -17.10
C CYS A 32 -7.18 -3.74 -18.38
N ASN A 33 -5.91 -3.53 -18.76
CA ASN A 33 -5.27 -4.21 -19.88
C ASN A 33 -4.66 -5.56 -19.48
N SER A 34 -5.15 -6.20 -18.43
CA SER A 34 -4.68 -7.51 -17.97
C SER A 34 -3.15 -7.57 -17.79
N PHE A 35 -2.52 -6.49 -17.33
CA PHE A 35 -1.06 -6.33 -17.22
C PHE A 35 -0.31 -6.57 -18.53
N GLY A 36 -0.97 -6.39 -19.68
CA GLY A 36 -0.42 -6.68 -21.01
C GLY A 36 -0.43 -8.17 -21.39
N PHE A 37 -1.00 -9.03 -20.55
CA PHE A 37 -1.24 -10.43 -20.91
C PHE A 37 -2.34 -10.54 -21.97
N SER A 38 -2.13 -11.41 -22.97
CA SER A 38 -3.13 -11.78 -23.98
C SER A 38 -3.07 -13.29 -24.16
N LYS A 39 -4.22 -13.95 -24.00
CA LYS A 39 -4.37 -15.39 -24.17
C LYS A 39 -3.96 -15.81 -25.58
N GLU A 40 -4.39 -15.07 -26.59
CA GLU A 40 -4.11 -15.36 -28.00
C GLU A 40 -2.61 -15.32 -28.31
N LYS A 41 -1.90 -14.29 -27.80
CA LYS A 41 -0.45 -14.18 -27.97
C LYS A 41 0.29 -15.31 -27.26
N TYR A 42 -0.21 -15.73 -26.11
CA TYR A 42 0.42 -16.81 -25.36
C TYR A 42 0.18 -18.16 -26.01
N GLN A 43 -1.02 -18.41 -26.54
CA GLN A 43 -1.35 -19.60 -27.33
C GLN A 43 -0.47 -19.71 -28.58
N LYS A 44 -0.32 -18.63 -29.35
CA LYS A 44 0.60 -18.58 -30.49
C LYS A 44 2.04 -18.95 -30.07
N ARG A 45 2.51 -18.46 -28.95
CA ARG A 45 3.83 -18.82 -28.41
C ARG A 45 3.94 -20.31 -28.04
N ILE A 46 2.85 -20.91 -27.56
CA ILE A 46 2.78 -22.36 -27.30
C ILE A 46 2.86 -23.15 -28.60
N GLU A 47 2.17 -22.71 -29.65
CA GLU A 47 2.23 -23.35 -31.01
C GLU A 47 3.64 -23.26 -31.56
N GLU A 48 4.26 -22.09 -31.57
CA GLU A 48 5.65 -21.90 -31.98
C GLU A 48 6.61 -22.79 -31.17
N PHE A 49 6.43 -22.91 -29.84
CA PHE A 49 7.21 -23.81 -29.02
C PHE A 49 7.02 -25.27 -29.43
N ARG A 50 5.78 -25.71 -29.69
CA ARG A 50 5.46 -27.08 -30.16
C ARG A 50 6.16 -27.40 -31.47
N GLU A 51 6.17 -26.47 -32.41
CA GLU A 51 6.85 -26.65 -33.70
C GLU A 51 8.36 -26.79 -33.57
N TRP A 52 8.98 -25.97 -32.70
CA TRP A 52 10.43 -25.96 -32.49
C TRP A 52 10.94 -27.20 -31.75
N TYR A 53 10.16 -27.73 -30.83
CA TYR A 53 10.53 -28.81 -29.93
C TYR A 53 9.88 -30.16 -30.21
N GLN A 54 9.29 -30.34 -31.37
CA GLN A 54 8.57 -31.58 -31.77
C GLN A 54 9.37 -32.87 -31.52
N LYS A 55 10.69 -32.83 -31.68
CA LYS A 55 11.60 -33.98 -31.50
C LYS A 55 11.95 -34.26 -30.03
N ASN A 56 11.56 -33.39 -29.11
CA ASN A 56 11.86 -33.58 -27.69
C ASN A 56 10.80 -34.48 -27.07
N PRO A 57 11.16 -35.62 -26.45
CA PRO A 57 10.18 -36.54 -25.86
C PRO A 57 9.35 -35.91 -24.72
N LYS A 58 9.79 -34.78 -24.15
CA LYS A 58 9.05 -34.03 -23.12
C LYS A 58 8.24 -32.87 -23.67
N CYS A 59 8.16 -32.71 -25.00
CA CYS A 59 7.46 -31.58 -25.63
C CYS A 59 6.00 -31.50 -25.19
N ASP A 60 5.27 -32.60 -25.26
CA ASP A 60 3.83 -32.63 -24.92
C ASP A 60 3.58 -32.33 -23.44
N GLU A 61 4.43 -32.80 -22.54
CA GLU A 61 4.32 -32.49 -21.11
C GLU A 61 4.55 -31.00 -20.83
N ILE A 62 5.54 -30.38 -21.48
CA ILE A 62 5.82 -28.95 -21.34
C ILE A 62 4.68 -28.11 -21.92
N VAL A 63 4.19 -28.46 -23.09
CA VAL A 63 3.07 -27.80 -23.75
C VAL A 63 1.82 -27.87 -22.87
N ALA A 64 1.47 -29.03 -22.34
CA ALA A 64 0.32 -29.19 -21.44
C ALA A 64 0.43 -28.30 -20.20
N ARG A 65 1.64 -28.14 -19.61
CA ARG A 65 1.87 -27.20 -18.51
C ARG A 65 1.73 -25.74 -18.94
N MET A 66 2.15 -25.39 -20.14
CA MET A 66 2.00 -24.03 -20.66
C MET A 66 0.52 -23.70 -20.90
N GLU A 67 -0.24 -24.65 -21.49
CA GLU A 67 -1.69 -24.52 -21.70
C GLU A 67 -2.43 -24.34 -20.36
N ALA A 68 -2.15 -25.19 -19.38
CA ALA A 68 -2.74 -25.08 -18.04
C ALA A 68 -2.45 -23.73 -17.37
N LYS A 69 -1.22 -23.21 -17.50
CA LYS A 69 -0.88 -21.86 -17.02
C LYS A 69 -1.63 -20.76 -17.77
N CYS A 70 -1.79 -20.89 -19.10
CA CYS A 70 -2.52 -19.93 -19.89
C CYS A 70 -3.98 -19.81 -19.43
N GLU A 71 -4.64 -20.94 -19.20
CA GLU A 71 -6.00 -20.96 -18.67
C GLU A 71 -6.07 -20.33 -17.27
N ALA A 72 -5.19 -20.73 -16.34
CA ALA A 72 -5.14 -20.17 -15.01
C ALA A 72 -4.94 -18.64 -15.00
N PHE A 73 -4.07 -18.11 -15.88
CA PHE A 73 -3.87 -16.67 -16.01
C PHE A 73 -5.12 -15.94 -16.48
N ASN A 74 -5.83 -16.53 -17.47
CA ASN A 74 -7.04 -15.97 -18.03
C ASN A 74 -8.23 -16.05 -17.07
N ASP A 75 -8.42 -17.18 -16.39
CA ASP A 75 -9.65 -17.48 -15.66
C ASP A 75 -9.69 -16.79 -14.30
N TRP A 76 -8.61 -16.80 -13.56
CA TRP A 76 -8.63 -16.28 -12.19
C TRP A 76 -7.47 -15.36 -11.82
N PHE A 77 -6.21 -15.68 -12.19
CA PHE A 77 -5.03 -14.98 -11.69
C PHE A 77 -5.06 -13.47 -11.98
N VAL A 78 -5.30 -13.09 -13.24
CA VAL A 78 -5.36 -11.67 -13.64
C VAL A 78 -6.48 -10.93 -12.92
N ALA A 79 -7.62 -11.56 -12.68
CA ALA A 79 -8.76 -10.94 -12.02
C ALA A 79 -8.52 -10.74 -10.52
N GLU A 80 -7.92 -11.72 -9.86
CA GLU A 80 -7.57 -11.66 -8.43
C GLU A 80 -6.52 -10.59 -8.17
N GLU A 81 -5.42 -10.61 -8.93
CA GLU A 81 -4.34 -9.64 -8.80
C GLU A 81 -4.78 -8.20 -9.12
N ARG A 82 -5.67 -8.03 -10.10
CA ARG A 82 -6.32 -6.74 -10.37
C ARG A 82 -7.04 -6.23 -9.12
N THR A 83 -7.82 -7.09 -8.49
CA THR A 83 -8.60 -6.74 -7.30
C THR A 83 -7.67 -6.36 -6.14
N ALA A 84 -6.64 -7.16 -5.87
CA ALA A 84 -5.66 -6.89 -4.82
C ALA A 84 -4.92 -5.56 -5.03
N ILE A 85 -4.44 -5.30 -6.25
CA ILE A 85 -3.72 -4.07 -6.60
C ILE A 85 -4.62 -2.83 -6.49
N LEU A 86 -5.86 -2.91 -6.98
CA LEU A 86 -6.81 -1.80 -6.87
C LEU A 86 -7.23 -1.53 -5.41
N ASP A 87 -7.30 -2.56 -4.58
CA ASP A 87 -7.57 -2.40 -3.15
C ASP A 87 -6.40 -1.71 -2.43
N MET A 88 -5.15 -2.07 -2.75
CA MET A 88 -3.97 -1.37 -2.23
C MET A 88 -3.96 0.10 -2.63
N LEU A 89 -4.32 0.44 -3.87
CA LEU A 89 -4.45 1.84 -4.31
C LEU A 89 -5.52 2.60 -3.53
N ARG A 90 -6.68 1.97 -3.24
CA ARG A 90 -7.71 2.55 -2.39
C ARG A 90 -7.20 2.79 -0.98
N LYS A 91 -6.48 1.83 -0.39
CA LYS A 91 -5.86 1.97 0.94
C LYS A 91 -4.86 3.11 0.99
N ILE A 92 -3.98 3.24 -0.02
CA ILE A 92 -3.04 4.37 -0.12
C ILE A 92 -3.81 5.70 -0.14
N GLN A 93 -4.84 5.80 -0.99
CA GLN A 93 -5.66 7.01 -1.10
C GLN A 93 -6.37 7.34 0.20
N THR A 94 -6.97 6.37 0.86
CA THR A 94 -7.69 6.54 2.13
C THR A 94 -6.75 7.01 3.23
N GLU A 95 -5.63 6.33 3.42
CA GLU A 95 -4.65 6.67 4.46
C GLU A 95 -4.08 8.08 4.23
N PHE A 96 -3.73 8.41 3.00
CA PHE A 96 -3.25 9.75 2.66
C PHE A 96 -4.34 10.81 2.93
N SER A 97 -5.58 10.57 2.49
CA SER A 97 -6.68 11.52 2.67
C SER A 97 -7.00 11.75 4.14
N VAL A 98 -7.07 10.68 4.95
CA VAL A 98 -7.29 10.78 6.39
C VAL A 98 -6.15 11.56 7.04
N GLY A 99 -4.90 11.18 6.78
CA GLY A 99 -3.75 11.90 7.32
C GLY A 99 -3.73 13.37 6.92
N ASN A 100 -4.08 13.67 5.66
CA ASN A 100 -4.07 15.04 5.15
C ASN A 100 -5.25 15.90 5.67
N SER A 101 -6.36 15.28 6.09
CA SER A 101 -7.49 15.99 6.68
C SER A 101 -7.25 16.44 8.12
N ILE A 102 -6.21 15.92 8.78
CA ILE A 102 -5.85 16.30 10.15
C ILE A 102 -5.02 17.59 10.09
N PHE A 103 -5.60 18.69 10.54
CA PHE A 103 -4.92 19.97 10.70
C PHE A 103 -4.61 20.18 12.18
N PRO A 104 -3.33 20.07 12.59
CA PRO A 104 -2.96 20.21 13.98
C PRO A 104 -3.31 21.58 14.52
N SER A 105 -4.15 21.60 15.56
CA SER A 105 -4.60 22.79 16.25
C SER A 105 -3.50 23.38 17.13
N ASP A 106 -3.69 24.63 17.62
CA ASP A 106 -2.79 25.23 18.60
C ASP A 106 -3.14 24.84 20.05
N THR A 107 -3.87 23.73 20.23
CA THR A 107 -4.30 23.19 21.51
C THR A 107 -3.25 22.24 22.10
N PRO A 108 -3.39 21.84 23.39
CA PRO A 108 -2.56 20.77 23.97
C PRO A 108 -2.61 19.44 23.20
N ALA A 109 -3.68 19.19 22.45
CA ALA A 109 -3.84 17.99 21.60
C ALA A 109 -2.94 18.00 20.34
N ARG A 110 -2.31 19.12 20.00
CA ARG A 110 -1.51 19.30 18.78
C ARG A 110 -0.51 18.17 18.53
N LEU A 111 0.21 17.74 19.55
CA LEU A 111 1.19 16.68 19.40
C LEU A 111 0.54 15.35 19.02
N LEU A 112 -0.59 15.03 19.66
CA LEU A 112 -1.37 13.83 19.34
C LEU A 112 -1.89 13.87 17.89
N GLU A 113 -2.40 15.00 17.44
CA GLU A 113 -2.87 15.19 16.07
C GLU A 113 -1.74 14.98 15.05
N PHE A 114 -0.53 15.48 15.32
CA PHE A 114 0.65 15.19 14.49
C PHE A 114 1.03 13.71 14.51
N LEU A 115 0.94 13.02 15.64
CA LEU A 115 1.23 11.60 15.73
C LEU A 115 0.23 10.77 14.92
N VAL A 116 -1.06 11.10 15.01
CA VAL A 116 -2.12 10.43 14.22
C VAL A 116 -1.92 10.70 12.73
N ARG A 117 -1.68 11.95 12.31
CA ARG A 117 -1.35 12.30 10.93
C ARG A 117 -0.15 11.49 10.43
N ARG A 118 0.93 11.43 11.21
CA ARG A 118 2.13 10.67 10.90
C ARG A 118 1.88 9.17 10.77
N TYR A 119 1.02 8.61 11.63
CA TYR A 119 0.61 7.21 11.54
C TYR A 119 -0.02 6.89 10.18
N HIS A 120 -0.99 7.69 9.74
CA HIS A 120 -1.64 7.52 8.45
C HIS A 120 -0.66 7.71 7.28
N MET A 121 0.24 8.69 7.33
CA MET A 121 1.28 8.85 6.31
C MET A 121 2.23 7.65 6.24
N ASN A 122 2.60 7.06 7.39
CA ASN A 122 3.43 5.86 7.41
C ASN A 122 2.70 4.66 6.81
N ARG A 123 1.40 4.50 7.04
CA ARG A 123 0.58 3.46 6.44
C ARG A 123 0.47 3.62 4.92
N ALA A 124 0.23 4.85 4.44
CA ALA A 124 0.22 5.15 3.01
C ALA A 124 1.55 4.76 2.35
N ILE A 125 2.69 5.09 2.98
CA ILE A 125 4.03 4.70 2.52
C ILE A 125 4.18 3.16 2.51
N GLY A 126 3.73 2.49 3.57
CA GLY A 126 3.77 1.02 3.66
C GLY A 126 2.99 0.35 2.54
N TYR A 127 1.78 0.83 2.25
CA TYR A 127 0.98 0.33 1.13
C TYR A 127 1.59 0.63 -0.25
N CYS A 128 2.34 1.72 -0.42
CA CYS A 128 3.09 1.97 -1.64
C CYS A 128 4.18 0.90 -1.86
N PHE A 129 4.90 0.50 -0.81
CA PHE A 129 5.89 -0.59 -0.92
C PHE A 129 5.23 -1.94 -1.21
N ALA A 130 4.12 -2.26 -0.54
CA ALA A 130 3.37 -3.47 -0.81
C ALA A 130 2.88 -3.51 -2.27
N LEU A 131 2.29 -2.41 -2.75
CA LEU A 131 1.85 -2.25 -4.14
C LEU A 131 2.99 -2.47 -5.15
N LYS A 132 4.17 -1.92 -4.86
CA LYS A 132 5.35 -2.11 -5.72
C LYS A 132 5.76 -3.58 -5.79
N GLN A 133 5.77 -4.28 -4.66
CA GLN A 133 6.11 -5.70 -4.59
C GLN A 133 5.07 -6.56 -5.33
N GLU A 134 3.79 -6.25 -5.17
CA GLU A 134 2.71 -6.98 -5.83
C GLU A 134 2.77 -6.83 -7.36
N ILE A 135 2.94 -5.61 -7.86
CA ILE A 135 3.12 -5.38 -9.30
C ILE A 135 4.36 -6.14 -9.82
N GLN A 136 5.47 -6.12 -9.10
CA GLN A 136 6.67 -6.87 -9.48
C GLN A 136 6.44 -8.38 -9.49
N TYR A 137 5.65 -8.89 -8.54
CA TYR A 137 5.26 -10.31 -8.50
C TYR A 137 4.43 -10.68 -9.73
N VAL A 138 3.36 -9.94 -10.01
CA VAL A 138 2.48 -10.18 -11.17
C VAL A 138 3.26 -10.18 -12.48
N LEU A 139 4.12 -9.16 -12.68
CA LEU A 139 4.92 -9.04 -13.90
C LEU A 139 5.98 -10.15 -14.05
N ARG A 140 6.44 -10.73 -12.95
CA ARG A 140 7.36 -11.87 -12.98
C ARG A 140 6.65 -13.19 -13.30
N VAL A 141 5.39 -13.33 -12.87
CA VAL A 141 4.59 -14.54 -13.08
C VAL A 141 4.00 -14.58 -14.49
N LEU A 142 3.49 -13.44 -14.95
CA LEU A 142 2.91 -13.32 -16.29
C LEU A 142 4.02 -13.27 -17.36
N PRO A 143 3.77 -13.88 -18.53
CA PRO A 143 4.71 -13.87 -19.67
C PRO A 143 4.67 -12.54 -20.44
N VAL A 144 4.94 -11.44 -19.74
CA VAL A 144 4.92 -10.08 -20.28
C VAL A 144 6.32 -9.46 -20.27
N ASP A 145 6.51 -8.38 -21.05
CA ASP A 145 7.78 -7.63 -21.09
C ASP A 145 7.88 -6.71 -19.87
N ASN A 146 8.73 -7.09 -18.92
CA ASN A 146 8.92 -6.37 -17.66
C ASN A 146 9.51 -4.97 -17.85
N ASN A 147 10.26 -4.71 -18.92
CA ASN A 147 10.90 -3.43 -19.16
C ASN A 147 9.87 -2.29 -19.36
N LYS A 148 8.69 -2.63 -19.88
CA LYS A 148 7.60 -1.66 -20.09
C LYS A 148 7.07 -1.06 -18.78
N TYR A 149 7.36 -1.66 -17.64
CA TYR A 149 6.77 -1.30 -16.35
C TYR A 149 7.79 -0.69 -15.37
N GLU A 150 9.05 -0.51 -15.79
CA GLU A 150 10.08 0.12 -14.96
C GLU A 150 9.67 1.54 -14.51
N HIS A 151 8.97 2.28 -15.37
CA HIS A 151 8.46 3.60 -15.07
C HIS A 151 7.45 3.62 -13.91
N LEU A 152 6.62 2.56 -13.75
CA LEU A 152 5.69 2.45 -12.62
C LEU A 152 6.42 2.33 -11.29
N SER A 153 7.50 1.54 -11.25
CA SER A 153 8.35 1.45 -10.06
C SER A 153 8.89 2.81 -9.65
N LYS A 154 9.38 3.59 -10.62
CA LYS A 154 9.87 4.96 -10.41
C LYS A 154 8.74 5.92 -9.97
N ALA A 155 7.53 5.77 -10.55
CA ALA A 155 6.37 6.57 -10.18
C ALA A 155 5.92 6.30 -8.73
N ILE A 156 5.93 5.03 -8.30
CA ILE A 156 5.64 4.66 -6.91
C ILE A 156 6.72 5.22 -5.98
N ASP A 157 8.00 5.10 -6.32
CA ASP A 157 9.09 5.65 -5.52
C ASP A 157 8.99 7.18 -5.38
N LYS A 158 8.59 7.88 -6.44
CA LYS A 158 8.28 9.31 -6.40
C LYS A 158 7.13 9.59 -5.43
N GLN A 159 6.05 8.82 -5.46
CA GLN A 159 4.94 8.97 -4.52
C GLN A 159 5.37 8.78 -3.07
N VAL A 160 6.22 7.78 -2.81
CA VAL A 160 6.81 7.56 -1.48
C VAL A 160 7.65 8.76 -1.03
N ALA A 161 8.44 9.34 -1.94
CA ALA A 161 9.25 10.54 -1.65
C ALA A 161 8.35 11.74 -1.29
N LEU A 162 7.25 11.95 -2.02
CA LEU A 162 6.28 13.00 -1.73
C LEU A 162 5.63 12.82 -0.35
N PHE A 163 5.19 11.62 0.02
CA PHE A 163 4.65 11.33 1.36
C PHE A 163 5.69 11.54 2.47
N LYS A 164 6.95 11.15 2.22
CA LYS A 164 8.07 11.44 3.15
C LYS A 164 8.30 12.94 3.29
N GLY A 165 8.14 13.71 2.22
CA GLY A 165 8.23 15.19 2.22
C GLY A 165 7.16 15.81 3.12
N VAL A 166 5.89 15.39 3.00
CA VAL A 166 4.80 15.81 3.90
C VAL A 166 5.15 15.52 5.35
N ARG A 167 5.58 14.29 5.65
CA ARG A 167 5.99 13.90 7.01
C ARG A 167 7.18 14.71 7.56
N GLN A 168 8.14 15.07 6.71
CA GLN A 168 9.27 15.92 7.11
C GLN A 168 8.84 17.35 7.41
N ALA A 169 7.86 17.87 6.66
CA ALA A 169 7.27 19.17 6.94
C ALA A 169 6.61 19.19 8.32
N ASP A 170 5.85 18.15 8.68
CA ASP A 170 5.25 18.01 10.01
C ASP A 170 6.30 18.00 11.13
N ASN A 171 7.42 17.28 10.93
CA ASN A 171 8.52 17.26 11.91
C ASN A 171 9.13 18.64 12.16
N ARG A 172 9.14 19.53 11.17
CA ARG A 172 9.65 20.92 11.35
C ARG A 172 8.70 21.74 12.20
N LEU A 173 7.39 21.47 12.13
CA LEU A 173 6.38 22.16 12.93
C LEU A 173 6.33 21.65 14.38
N ILE A 174 6.67 20.40 14.62
CA ILE A 174 6.72 19.79 15.95
C ILE A 174 7.96 20.25 16.75
N ARG A 175 9.10 20.44 16.04
CA ARG A 175 10.34 20.87 16.72
C ARG A 175 10.15 22.29 17.26
N PRO A 176 10.34 22.52 18.57
CA PRO A 176 10.33 23.87 19.11
C PRO A 176 11.41 24.69 18.40
N THR A 177 11.02 25.83 17.85
CA THR A 177 11.98 26.82 17.32
C THR A 177 12.91 27.20 18.46
N LYS A 178 14.21 26.97 18.31
CA LYS A 178 15.24 27.27 19.33
C LYS A 178 15.22 28.72 19.85
N ASN A 179 14.41 29.59 19.25
CA ASN A 179 14.30 31.01 19.53
C ASN A 179 13.01 31.45 20.26
N ARG A 180 12.09 30.55 20.58
CA ARG A 180 11.01 30.92 21.50
C ARG A 180 11.55 30.77 22.94
N LYS A 181 11.94 31.89 23.52
CA LYS A 181 12.17 32.08 24.96
C LYS A 181 10.87 31.91 25.79
N THR A 182 10.13 30.86 25.54
CA THR A 182 9.06 30.43 26.44
C THR A 182 9.65 29.30 27.25
N GLY A 183 9.86 29.57 28.55
CA GLY A 183 10.48 28.69 29.53
C GLY A 183 9.69 27.40 29.82
N THR A 184 9.26 26.70 28.80
CA THR A 184 8.75 25.34 28.89
C THR A 184 9.94 24.39 28.95
N ASN A 185 10.18 23.92 30.16
CA ASN A 185 11.24 23.00 30.51
C ASN A 185 11.16 21.77 29.58
N LYS A 186 12.28 21.37 28.97
CA LYS A 186 12.40 20.17 28.13
C LYS A 186 11.87 18.93 28.85
N ASP A 187 12.00 18.89 30.16
CA ASP A 187 11.53 17.81 31.03
C ASP A 187 10.01 17.70 31.15
N THR A 188 9.26 18.78 30.89
CA THR A 188 7.78 18.71 30.83
C THR A 188 7.30 18.13 29.53
N LEU A 189 7.92 18.47 28.40
CA LEU A 189 7.55 17.92 27.10
C LEU A 189 7.83 16.41 27.04
N ASP A 190 8.95 15.95 27.57
CA ASP A 190 9.29 14.53 27.60
C ASP A 190 8.35 13.74 28.53
N ARG A 191 7.92 14.32 29.67
CA ARG A 191 6.90 13.72 30.54
C ARG A 191 5.53 13.64 29.88
N ASP A 192 5.10 14.68 29.18
CA ASP A 192 3.82 14.71 28.48
C ASP A 192 3.80 13.68 27.35
N ILE A 193 4.92 13.49 26.64
CA ILE A 193 5.07 12.44 25.62
C ILE A 193 4.97 11.06 26.27
N ILE A 194 5.63 10.80 27.37
CA ILE A 194 5.58 9.52 28.09
C ILE A 194 4.14 9.22 28.54
N HIS A 195 3.44 10.20 29.14
CA HIS A 195 2.05 10.03 29.55
C HIS A 195 1.11 9.72 28.38
N ILE A 196 1.32 10.33 27.22
CA ILE A 196 0.53 10.03 26.00
C ILE A 196 0.79 8.59 25.54
N PHE A 197 2.04 8.15 25.49
CA PHE A 197 2.37 6.78 25.12
C PHE A 197 1.82 5.75 26.10
N ASP A 198 1.88 6.00 27.39
CA ASP A 198 1.28 5.14 28.42
C ASP A 198 -0.24 5.08 28.30
N GLY A 199 -0.89 6.21 28.00
CA GLY A 199 -2.32 6.26 27.70
C GLY A 199 -2.71 5.47 26.48
N ILE A 200 -1.97 5.58 25.39
CA ILE A 200 -2.19 4.82 24.14
C ILE A 200 -1.96 3.32 24.39
N ALA A 201 -0.88 2.94 25.06
CA ALA A 201 -0.58 1.54 25.39
C ALA A 201 -1.65 0.92 26.32
N SER A 202 -2.22 1.71 27.22
CA SER A 202 -3.34 1.30 28.07
C SER A 202 -4.63 1.11 27.28
N ALA A 203 -4.93 2.02 26.33
CA ALA A 203 -6.09 1.92 25.45
C ALA A 203 -6.00 0.69 24.53
N ILE A 204 -4.85 0.43 23.92
CA ILE A 204 -4.61 -0.75 23.09
C ILE A 204 -4.80 -2.04 23.90
N ARG A 205 -4.28 -2.09 25.14
CA ARG A 205 -4.49 -3.25 26.02
C ARG A 205 -5.95 -3.47 26.40
N LYS A 206 -6.73 -2.40 26.56
CA LYS A 206 -8.18 -2.51 26.80
C LYS A 206 -8.92 -3.06 25.60
N ILE A 207 -8.59 -2.58 24.39
CA ILE A 207 -9.21 -3.05 23.13
C ILE A 207 -8.89 -4.54 22.92
N GLY A 208 -7.65 -4.96 23.06
CA GLY A 208 -7.27 -6.37 22.94
C GLY A 208 -7.94 -7.29 23.96
N ARG A 209 -8.23 -6.79 25.19
CA ARG A 209 -9.03 -7.56 26.17
C ARG A 209 -10.51 -7.63 25.81
N MET A 210 -11.07 -6.61 25.18
CA MET A 210 -12.46 -6.60 24.72
C MET A 210 -12.68 -7.53 23.53
N GLU A 211 -11.69 -7.67 22.65
CA GLU A 211 -11.73 -8.64 21.54
C GLU A 211 -11.61 -10.09 22.04
N ALA A 212 -10.74 -10.34 23.02
CA ALA A 212 -10.60 -11.68 23.64
C ALA A 212 -11.83 -12.15 24.41
N VAL A 213 -12.71 -11.23 24.83
CA VAL A 213 -13.99 -11.56 25.51
C VAL A 213 -15.14 -11.76 24.51
N ARG A 214 -14.93 -11.45 23.23
CA ARG A 214 -15.92 -11.57 22.16
C ARG A 214 -15.83 -12.84 21.32
N GLU A 215 -14.95 -13.78 21.64
CA GLU A 215 -15.05 -15.10 21.03
C GLU A 215 -16.33 -15.78 21.52
N PRO A 216 -17.28 -16.10 20.64
CA PRO A 216 -18.56 -16.63 21.04
C PRO A 216 -18.43 -18.10 21.44
N GLU A 217 -19.06 -18.45 22.55
CA GLU A 217 -19.58 -19.78 22.78
C GLU A 217 -20.61 -20.15 21.68
N ALA A 218 -20.12 -20.51 20.51
CA ALA A 218 -20.92 -21.06 19.42
C ALA A 218 -20.20 -22.30 18.94
N ASP A 219 -20.54 -23.45 19.50
CA ASP A 219 -20.61 -24.76 18.84
C ASP A 219 -20.59 -25.91 19.84
N GLU A 220 -21.56 -25.92 20.81
CA GLU A 220 -21.90 -27.14 21.57
C GLU A 220 -23.41 -27.36 21.65
N LYS A 221 -24.10 -27.30 20.49
CA LYS A 221 -25.52 -27.77 20.44
C LYS A 221 -25.87 -28.36 19.09
N GLU A 222 -25.14 -29.39 18.64
CA GLU A 222 -25.66 -30.30 17.61
C GLU A 222 -25.00 -31.68 17.72
N ALA A 223 -25.31 -32.43 18.78
CA ALA A 223 -25.07 -33.86 18.85
C ALA A 223 -26.02 -34.55 19.79
N GLU A 224 -27.32 -34.41 19.57
CA GLU A 224 -28.31 -35.36 20.07
C GLU A 224 -29.31 -35.67 18.95
N SER A 225 -28.98 -36.70 18.15
CA SER A 225 -29.96 -37.38 17.32
C SER A 225 -30.68 -38.40 18.17
N PRO A 226 -32.02 -38.38 18.27
CA PRO A 226 -32.78 -39.45 18.88
C PRO A 226 -32.83 -40.64 17.92
N LYS A 227 -32.39 -41.79 18.43
CA LYS A 227 -32.72 -43.10 17.87
C LYS A 227 -34.19 -43.35 18.13
N GLY A 228 -34.94 -43.61 17.07
CA GLY A 228 -36.30 -44.09 17.06
C GLY A 228 -36.58 -44.74 15.70
#